data_58a3442d0314e11e3035ad8da5c02d41
#
_entry.id   58a3442d0314e11e3035ad8da5c02d41
#
_cell.length_a   1.000
_cell.length_b   1.000
_cell.length_c   1.000
_cell.angle_alpha   90.00
_cell.angle_beta   90.00
_cell.angle_gamma   90.00
#
_symmetry.space_group_name_H-M   'P 1'
#
loop_
_entity.id
_entity.type
_entity.pdbx_description
1 polymer ?
#
loop_
_entity_poly.entity_id
_entity_poly.type
_entity_poly.pdbx_seq_one_letter_code
_entity_poly.pdbx_strand_id
1 'polypeptide(L)'
;MKAISTVLCFLALPALAQEAMQGWAVHSTDKTYDALVADTKAAVKEHGLIVVTQAGPTKAAAARGITIPGNLVIGAFNNDYAVRVLETSVNAMIEAPIRFYVTENTDGTASLSYKTPSHVFAPYAQQGGEPLQEIAQELDEKFQAVAEIAVK
;
A
#
# COMPACT_ATOMS: atom_id res chain seq x y z
N MET A 1 -13.23 -29.72 -53.63
CA MET A 1 -12.25 -28.98 -52.86
C MET A 1 -12.97 -28.45 -51.61
N LYS A 2 -12.71 -29.05 -50.42
CA LYS A 2 -13.32 -28.65 -49.16
C LYS A 2 -12.29 -27.78 -48.40
N ALA A 3 -12.62 -26.51 -48.14
CA ALA A 3 -11.82 -25.62 -47.37
C ALA A 3 -12.01 -25.93 -45.87
N ILE A 4 -10.94 -26.28 -45.18
CA ILE A 4 -10.91 -26.50 -43.74
C ILE A 4 -10.58 -25.14 -43.09
N SER A 5 -11.58 -24.55 -42.42
CA SER A 5 -11.41 -23.29 -41.66
C SER A 5 -10.87 -23.63 -40.26
N THR A 6 -9.60 -23.34 -40.04
CA THR A 6 -8.97 -23.53 -38.72
C THR A 6 -9.34 -22.34 -37.84
N VAL A 7 -10.19 -22.56 -36.83
CA VAL A 7 -10.49 -21.58 -35.79
C VAL A 7 -9.37 -21.59 -34.75
N LEU A 8 -8.59 -20.53 -34.73
CA LEU A 8 -7.55 -20.33 -33.73
C LEU A 8 -8.20 -19.80 -32.43
N CYS A 9 -8.36 -20.69 -31.44
CA CYS A 9 -8.89 -20.33 -30.14
C CYS A 9 -7.74 -19.68 -29.33
N PHE A 10 -7.78 -18.35 -29.17
CA PHE A 10 -6.89 -17.64 -28.21
C PHE A 10 -7.34 -17.98 -26.81
N LEU A 11 -6.60 -18.84 -26.12
CA LEU A 11 -6.72 -19.04 -24.68
C LEU A 11 -6.09 -17.80 -23.98
N ALA A 12 -6.94 -16.89 -23.54
CA ALA A 12 -6.51 -15.84 -22.61
C ALA A 12 -6.09 -16.52 -21.30
N LEU A 13 -4.79 -16.49 -20.99
CA LEU A 13 -4.29 -16.88 -19.69
C LEU A 13 -4.84 -15.90 -18.65
N PRO A 14 -5.45 -16.36 -17.54
CA PRO A 14 -5.85 -15.47 -16.48
C PRO A 14 -4.58 -14.80 -15.93
N ALA A 15 -4.60 -13.46 -15.82
CA ALA A 15 -3.61 -12.73 -15.08
C ALA A 15 -3.62 -13.31 -13.65
N LEU A 16 -2.50 -13.86 -13.21
CA LEU A 16 -2.32 -14.32 -11.83
C LEU A 16 -2.46 -13.09 -10.94
N ALA A 17 -3.65 -12.90 -10.36
CA ALA A 17 -3.81 -11.97 -9.26
C ALA A 17 -2.79 -12.39 -8.20
N GLN A 18 -1.88 -11.48 -7.86
CA GLN A 18 -0.91 -11.72 -6.80
C GLN A 18 -1.70 -12.02 -5.52
N GLU A 19 -1.61 -13.26 -5.02
CA GLU A 19 -2.25 -13.61 -3.76
C GLU A 19 -1.76 -12.64 -2.69
N ALA A 20 -2.70 -11.91 -2.08
CA ALA A 20 -2.37 -10.98 -1.03
C ALA A 20 -1.71 -11.75 0.13
N MET A 21 -0.48 -11.39 0.46
CA MET A 21 0.20 -11.94 1.63
C MET A 21 -0.64 -11.66 2.88
N GLN A 22 -0.62 -12.57 3.85
CA GLN A 22 -1.36 -12.40 5.09
C GLN A 22 -1.09 -11.01 5.72
N GLY A 23 -2.13 -10.27 6.04
CA GLY A 23 -2.04 -8.92 6.62
C GLY A 23 -1.71 -7.82 5.63
N TRP A 24 -1.73 -8.10 4.31
CA TRP A 24 -1.61 -7.08 3.27
C TRP A 24 -2.96 -6.76 2.64
N ALA A 25 -3.18 -5.48 2.37
CA ALA A 25 -4.20 -5.00 1.46
C ALA A 25 -3.51 -4.57 0.16
N VAL A 26 -4.10 -4.98 -0.99
CA VAL A 26 -3.58 -4.67 -2.33
C VAL A 26 -4.72 -4.12 -3.18
N HIS A 27 -4.49 -2.96 -3.78
CA HIS A 27 -5.46 -2.24 -4.61
C HIS A 27 -4.82 -1.95 -5.97
N SER A 28 -5.34 -2.55 -7.02
CA SER A 28 -4.96 -2.26 -8.40
C SER A 28 -5.71 -1.05 -8.92
N THR A 29 -5.12 -0.29 -9.85
CA THR A 29 -5.76 0.85 -10.53
C THR A 29 -5.23 0.98 -11.94
N ASP A 30 -5.98 1.62 -12.82
CA ASP A 30 -5.56 1.96 -14.18
C ASP A 30 -4.67 3.23 -14.25
N LYS A 31 -4.42 3.87 -13.10
CA LYS A 31 -3.55 5.07 -13.02
C LYS A 31 -2.09 4.72 -13.29
N THR A 32 -1.36 5.70 -13.79
CA THR A 32 0.10 5.62 -13.85
C THR A 32 0.72 5.70 -12.46
N TYR A 33 1.94 5.23 -12.32
CA TYR A 33 2.70 5.30 -11.08
C TYR A 33 2.76 6.71 -10.47
N ASP A 34 3.09 7.71 -11.28
CA ASP A 34 3.22 9.09 -10.78
C ASP A 34 1.87 9.67 -10.32
N ALA A 35 0.79 9.38 -11.03
CA ALA A 35 -0.55 9.77 -10.64
C ALA A 35 -0.95 9.12 -9.31
N LEU A 36 -0.77 7.81 -9.18
CA LEU A 36 -1.10 7.09 -7.94
C LEU A 36 -0.26 7.57 -6.74
N VAL A 37 1.02 7.88 -6.94
CA VAL A 37 1.87 8.48 -5.88
C VAL A 37 1.32 9.84 -5.43
N ALA A 38 0.90 10.69 -6.36
CA ALA A 38 0.34 12.01 -6.04
C ALA A 38 -0.99 11.87 -5.29
N ASP A 39 -1.89 11.03 -5.78
CA ASP A 39 -3.21 10.81 -5.21
C ASP A 39 -3.14 10.12 -3.83
N THR A 40 -2.22 9.17 -3.65
CA THR A 40 -1.99 8.56 -2.33
C THR A 40 -1.58 9.61 -1.30
N LYS A 41 -0.67 10.52 -1.64
CA LYS A 41 -0.25 11.60 -0.72
C LYS A 41 -1.38 12.58 -0.42
N ALA A 42 -2.21 12.90 -1.40
CA ALA A 42 -3.37 13.75 -1.22
C ALA A 42 -4.39 13.09 -0.29
N ALA A 43 -4.72 11.82 -0.54
CA ALA A 43 -5.65 11.04 0.27
C ALA A 43 -5.16 10.87 1.73
N VAL A 44 -3.85 10.62 1.94
CA VAL A 44 -3.24 10.59 3.29
C VAL A 44 -3.56 11.87 4.06
N LYS A 45 -3.36 13.03 3.42
CA LYS A 45 -3.63 14.33 4.04
C LYS A 45 -5.13 14.55 4.30
N GLU A 46 -5.99 14.19 3.35
CA GLU A 46 -7.44 14.34 3.46
C GLU A 46 -8.01 13.55 4.64
N HIS A 47 -7.43 12.36 4.92
CA HIS A 47 -7.83 11.52 6.05
C HIS A 47 -7.11 11.84 7.37
N GLY A 48 -6.51 13.04 7.48
CA GLY A 48 -5.91 13.54 8.73
C GLY A 48 -4.60 12.84 9.11
N LEU A 49 -3.91 12.26 8.13
CA LEU A 49 -2.56 11.74 8.30
C LEU A 49 -1.54 12.68 7.65
N ILE A 50 -0.27 12.54 7.99
CA ILE A 50 0.84 13.33 7.47
C ILE A 50 1.84 12.40 6.80
N VAL A 51 2.29 12.73 5.58
CA VAL A 51 3.42 12.04 4.96
C VAL A 51 4.72 12.54 5.60
N VAL A 52 5.35 11.69 6.42
CA VAL A 52 6.57 12.05 7.16
C VAL A 52 7.84 11.43 6.58
N THR A 53 7.72 10.33 5.82
CA THR A 53 8.85 9.69 5.15
C THR A 53 8.48 9.24 3.76
N GLN A 54 9.48 9.25 2.86
CA GLN A 54 9.38 8.68 1.53
C GLN A 54 10.71 8.00 1.20
N ALA A 55 10.65 6.75 0.74
CA ALA A 55 11.83 6.00 0.34
C ALA A 55 11.55 5.16 -0.91
N GLY A 56 12.40 5.27 -1.92
CA GLY A 56 12.30 4.48 -3.14
C GLY A 56 13.58 4.58 -3.96
N PRO A 57 14.01 3.48 -4.60
CA PRO A 57 15.27 3.42 -5.33
C PRO A 57 15.20 4.03 -6.73
N THR A 58 14.00 4.26 -7.31
CA THR A 58 13.80 4.58 -8.72
C THR A 58 14.61 5.80 -9.19
N LYS A 59 14.52 6.92 -8.46
CA LYS A 59 15.24 8.14 -8.82
C LYS A 59 16.76 7.98 -8.69
N ALA A 60 17.22 7.31 -7.63
CA ALA A 60 18.64 7.06 -7.40
C ALA A 60 19.22 6.07 -8.42
N ALA A 61 18.45 5.08 -8.87
CA ALA A 61 18.81 4.18 -9.95
C ALA A 61 18.95 4.93 -11.27
N ALA A 62 17.95 5.76 -11.63
CA ALA A 62 17.97 6.57 -12.85
C ALA A 62 19.19 7.50 -12.91
N ALA A 63 19.58 8.12 -11.80
CA ALA A 63 20.80 8.95 -11.74
C ALA A 63 22.09 8.20 -12.03
N ARG A 64 22.07 6.86 -11.95
CA ARG A 64 23.19 5.96 -12.29
C ARG A 64 23.03 5.27 -13.66
N GLY A 65 22.03 5.70 -14.45
CA GLY A 65 21.72 5.10 -15.75
C GLY A 65 21.03 3.73 -15.66
N ILE A 66 20.43 3.38 -14.48
CA ILE A 66 19.72 2.12 -14.27
C ILE A 66 18.22 2.40 -14.32
N THR A 67 17.52 1.75 -15.23
CA THR A 67 16.05 1.83 -15.33
C THR A 67 15.42 0.69 -14.55
N ILE A 68 14.56 1.03 -13.59
CA ILE A 68 13.72 0.10 -12.84
C ILE A 68 12.28 0.62 -12.80
N PRO A 69 11.28 -0.25 -12.64
CA PRO A 69 9.89 0.18 -12.45
C PRO A 69 9.74 1.13 -11.27
N GLY A 70 8.71 1.97 -11.32
CA GLY A 70 8.35 2.88 -10.25
C GLY A 70 8.15 2.14 -8.92
N ASN A 71 8.72 2.69 -7.85
CA ASN A 71 8.73 2.05 -6.54
C ASN A 71 8.88 3.10 -5.43
N LEU A 72 7.88 3.22 -4.54
CA LEU A 72 7.91 4.20 -3.46
C LEU A 72 7.20 3.70 -2.21
N VAL A 73 7.90 3.73 -1.09
CA VAL A 73 7.32 3.57 0.25
C VAL A 73 6.99 4.97 0.80
N ILE A 74 5.77 5.15 1.29
CA ILE A 74 5.23 6.40 1.84
C ILE A 74 4.84 6.16 3.29
N GLY A 75 5.52 6.77 4.24
CA GLY A 75 5.20 6.68 5.67
C GLY A 75 4.14 7.69 6.07
N ALA A 76 3.01 7.19 6.56
CA ALA A 76 1.89 7.97 7.05
C ALA A 76 1.88 8.00 8.59
N PHE A 77 1.67 9.18 9.16
CA PHE A 77 1.79 9.44 10.59
C PHE A 77 0.67 10.35 11.08
N ASN A 78 0.29 10.18 12.34
CA ASN A 78 -0.55 11.13 13.05
C ASN A 78 -0.13 11.15 14.52
N ASN A 79 0.10 12.35 15.08
CA ASN A 79 0.63 12.52 16.42
C ASN A 79 -0.34 12.06 17.52
N ASP A 80 -1.65 12.23 17.32
CA ASP A 80 -2.64 11.84 18.34
C ASP A 80 -2.68 10.31 18.49
N TYR A 81 -2.64 9.58 17.34
CA TYR A 81 -2.49 8.13 17.38
C TYR A 81 -1.17 7.68 17.99
N ALA A 82 -0.07 8.36 17.70
CA ALA A 82 1.23 8.04 18.26
C ALA A 82 1.25 8.15 19.80
N VAL A 83 0.64 9.21 20.36
CA VAL A 83 0.50 9.37 21.81
C VAL A 83 -0.33 8.23 22.41
N ARG A 84 -1.49 7.92 21.81
CA ARG A 84 -2.35 6.80 22.26
C ARG A 84 -1.62 5.45 22.21
N VAL A 85 -0.83 5.18 21.16
CA VAL A 85 -0.02 3.96 21.08
C VAL A 85 1.02 3.90 22.20
N LEU A 86 1.72 5.00 22.47
CA LEU A 86 2.71 5.06 23.55
C LEU A 86 2.09 4.81 24.95
N GLU A 87 0.85 5.24 25.16
CA GLU A 87 0.10 4.99 26.41
C GLU A 87 -0.24 3.50 26.59
N THR A 88 -0.35 2.72 25.53
CA THR A 88 -0.68 1.29 25.55
C THR A 88 0.56 0.41 25.50
N SER A 89 1.48 0.69 24.58
CA SER A 89 2.70 -0.08 24.35
C SER A 89 3.80 0.79 23.74
N VAL A 90 4.80 1.11 24.54
CA VAL A 90 5.99 1.83 24.06
C VAL A 90 6.69 1.08 22.93
N ASN A 91 6.72 -0.26 22.98
CA ASN A 91 7.37 -1.08 21.97
C ASN A 91 6.63 -1.03 20.63
N ALA A 92 5.28 -0.92 20.62
CA ALA A 92 4.50 -0.83 19.40
C ALA A 92 4.79 0.44 18.59
N MET A 93 5.30 1.49 19.24
CA MET A 93 5.63 2.74 18.56
C MET A 93 6.78 2.61 17.53
N ILE A 94 7.59 1.54 17.58
CA ILE A 94 8.62 1.27 16.57
C ILE A 94 8.05 1.11 15.16
N GLU A 95 6.77 0.74 15.06
CA GLU A 95 6.09 0.52 13.79
C GLU A 95 5.70 1.83 13.08
N ALA A 96 5.69 2.95 13.79
CA ALA A 96 5.39 4.23 13.19
C ALA A 96 6.61 4.84 12.46
N PRO A 97 6.41 5.43 11.27
CA PRO A 97 5.15 5.57 10.55
C PRO A 97 4.72 4.26 9.85
N ILE A 98 3.42 3.95 9.88
CA ILE A 98 2.88 2.85 9.07
C ILE A 98 2.91 3.27 7.60
N ARG A 99 3.07 2.31 6.67
CA ARG A 99 3.51 2.61 5.31
C ARG A 99 2.53 2.16 4.26
N PHE A 100 2.30 3.03 3.27
CA PHE A 100 1.79 2.68 1.95
C PHE A 100 2.96 2.36 1.02
N TYR A 101 2.72 1.49 0.04
CA TYR A 101 3.69 1.09 -0.95
C TYR A 101 3.07 1.18 -2.35
N VAL A 102 3.63 2.04 -3.20
CA VAL A 102 3.20 2.24 -4.58
C VAL A 102 4.21 1.59 -5.51
N THR A 103 3.73 0.73 -6.42
CA THR A 103 4.55 0.04 -7.41
C THR A 103 3.98 0.23 -8.81
N GLU A 104 4.86 0.33 -9.80
CA GLU A 104 4.51 0.30 -11.21
C GLU A 104 4.40 -1.16 -11.67
N ASN A 105 3.33 -1.45 -12.39
CA ASN A 105 3.08 -2.75 -12.99
C ASN A 105 3.73 -2.86 -14.38
N THR A 106 3.88 -4.08 -14.90
CA THR A 106 4.51 -4.33 -16.21
C THR A 106 3.73 -3.77 -17.39
N ASP A 107 2.44 -3.52 -17.23
CA ASP A 107 1.55 -2.90 -18.23
C ASP A 107 1.52 -1.37 -18.18
N GLY A 108 2.30 -0.74 -17.29
CA GLY A 108 2.36 0.71 -17.10
C GLY A 108 1.30 1.27 -16.15
N THR A 109 0.42 0.43 -15.63
CA THR A 109 -0.49 0.79 -14.54
C THR A 109 0.25 0.75 -13.20
N ALA A 110 -0.43 1.02 -12.09
CA ALA A 110 0.18 0.97 -10.77
C ALA A 110 -0.69 0.22 -9.75
N SER A 111 -0.06 -0.17 -8.65
CA SER A 111 -0.73 -0.81 -7.51
C SER A 111 -0.36 -0.10 -6.22
N LEU A 112 -1.36 0.07 -5.34
CA LEU A 112 -1.19 0.54 -3.98
C LEU A 112 -1.34 -0.64 -3.02
N SER A 113 -0.39 -0.83 -2.14
CA SER A 113 -0.47 -1.86 -1.10
C SER A 113 -0.02 -1.32 0.25
N TYR A 114 -0.45 -1.99 1.31
CA TYR A 114 -0.01 -1.70 2.67
C TYR A 114 -0.24 -2.92 3.57
N LYS A 115 0.52 -3.01 4.65
CA LYS A 115 0.19 -3.91 5.76
C LYS A 115 -0.89 -3.26 6.60
N THR A 116 -1.95 -3.99 6.91
CA THR A 116 -3.01 -3.45 7.75
C THR A 116 -2.44 -3.07 9.13
N PRO A 117 -2.82 -1.93 9.69
CA PRO A 117 -2.43 -1.53 11.03
C PRO A 117 -2.64 -2.61 12.09
N SER A 118 -3.76 -3.33 12.04
CA SER A 118 -4.03 -4.47 12.94
C SER A 118 -2.99 -5.59 12.81
N HIS A 119 -2.54 -5.88 11.59
CA HIS A 119 -1.46 -6.85 11.37
C HIS A 119 -0.11 -6.33 11.91
N VAL A 120 0.18 -5.05 11.68
CA VAL A 120 1.42 -4.40 12.13
C VAL A 120 1.52 -4.41 13.66
N PHE A 121 0.42 -4.14 14.37
CA PHE A 121 0.38 -4.11 15.84
C PHE A 121 0.14 -5.47 16.50
N ALA A 122 -0.20 -6.52 15.73
CA ALA A 122 -0.46 -7.86 16.27
C ALA A 122 0.64 -8.41 17.20
N PRO A 123 1.96 -8.22 16.93
CA PRO A 123 3.02 -8.69 17.82
C PRO A 123 2.99 -8.05 19.22
N TYR A 124 2.36 -6.90 19.36
CA TYR A 124 2.30 -6.11 20.59
C TYR A 124 0.98 -6.26 21.35
N ALA A 125 0.05 -7.09 20.83
CA ALA A 125 -1.31 -7.25 21.37
C ALA A 125 -1.31 -7.67 22.85
N GLN A 126 -0.35 -8.51 23.25
CA GLN A 126 -0.22 -8.96 24.64
C GLN A 126 0.16 -7.84 25.61
N GLN A 127 0.97 -6.86 25.15
CA GLN A 127 1.41 -5.72 25.94
C GLN A 127 0.36 -4.59 25.93
N GLY A 128 -0.19 -4.27 24.74
CA GLY A 128 -1.09 -3.13 24.55
C GLY A 128 -2.55 -3.42 24.85
N GLY A 129 -2.94 -4.70 24.91
CA GLY A 129 -4.29 -5.14 25.22
C GLY A 129 -5.36 -4.64 24.25
N GLU A 130 -6.60 -4.59 24.74
CA GLU A 130 -7.77 -4.11 23.99
C GLU A 130 -7.60 -2.66 23.46
N PRO A 131 -7.06 -1.69 24.25
CA PRO A 131 -6.86 -0.32 23.74
C PRO A 131 -5.96 -0.23 22.51
N LEU A 132 -4.90 -1.05 22.41
CA LEU A 132 -4.06 -1.08 21.21
C LEU A 132 -4.81 -1.68 20.01
N GLN A 133 -5.67 -2.67 20.25
CA GLN A 133 -6.49 -3.28 19.20
C GLN A 133 -7.52 -2.29 18.64
N GLU A 134 -8.16 -1.49 19.51
CA GLU A 134 -9.07 -0.42 19.08
C GLU A 134 -8.36 0.62 18.20
N ILE A 135 -7.17 1.09 18.62
CA ILE A 135 -6.34 2.01 17.84
C ILE A 135 -6.00 1.39 16.46
N ALA A 136 -5.65 0.11 16.45
CA ALA A 136 -5.32 -0.61 15.21
C ALA A 136 -6.52 -0.66 14.25
N GLN A 137 -7.72 -0.91 14.74
CA GLN A 137 -8.95 -0.96 13.94
C GLN A 137 -9.31 0.43 13.38
N GLU A 138 -9.24 1.48 14.20
CA GLU A 138 -9.45 2.86 13.73
C GLU A 138 -8.46 3.23 12.60
N LEU A 139 -7.21 2.79 12.71
CA LEU A 139 -6.20 3.01 11.68
C LEU A 139 -6.44 2.12 10.45
N ASP A 140 -6.95 0.89 10.59
CA ASP A 140 -7.36 0.04 9.46
C ASP A 140 -8.41 0.76 8.60
N GLU A 141 -9.44 1.35 9.22
CA GLU A 141 -10.47 2.12 8.54
C GLU A 141 -9.89 3.33 7.80
N LYS A 142 -8.97 4.07 8.43
CA LYS A 142 -8.30 5.22 7.79
C LYS A 142 -7.45 4.79 6.60
N PHE A 143 -6.66 3.73 6.74
CA PHE A 143 -5.80 3.23 5.67
C PHE A 143 -6.62 2.70 4.49
N GLN A 144 -7.73 2.00 4.77
CA GLN A 144 -8.66 1.57 3.75
C GLN A 144 -9.27 2.77 3.00
N ALA A 145 -9.76 3.79 3.72
CA ALA A 145 -10.34 4.98 3.11
C ALA A 145 -9.33 5.74 2.23
N VAL A 146 -8.06 5.88 2.69
CA VAL A 146 -6.97 6.46 1.89
C VAL A 146 -6.78 5.66 0.60
N ALA A 147 -6.72 4.32 0.69
CA ALA A 147 -6.49 3.49 -0.48
C ALA A 147 -7.66 3.57 -1.47
N GLU A 148 -8.90 3.51 -1.00
CA GLU A 148 -10.11 3.59 -1.84
C GLU A 148 -10.22 4.92 -2.61
N ILE A 149 -9.75 6.03 -2.02
CA ILE A 149 -9.73 7.33 -2.70
C ILE A 149 -8.56 7.42 -3.67
N ALA A 150 -7.38 6.97 -3.26
CA ALA A 150 -6.17 7.08 -4.07
C ALA A 150 -6.27 6.32 -5.40
N VAL A 151 -6.96 5.17 -5.43
CA VAL A 151 -7.05 4.32 -6.62
C VAL A 151 -8.19 4.68 -7.58
N LYS A 152 -9.12 5.56 -7.20
CA LYS A 152 -10.19 6.10 -8.06
C LYS A 152 -9.66 7.17 -8.98
#